data_bc29835f19328f2629a1e8f3bbe6bb7d
#
_entry.id   bc29835f19328f2629a1e8f3bbe6bb7d
#
_cell.length_a   1.000
_cell.length_b   1.000
_cell.length_c   1.000
_cell.angle_alpha   90.00
_cell.angle_beta   90.00
_cell.angle_gamma   90.00
#
_symmetry.space_group_name_H-M   'P 1'
#
loop_
_entity.id
_entity.type
_entity.pdbx_description
1 polymer ?
#
loop_
_entity_poly.entity_id
_entity_poly.type
_entity_poly.pdbx_seq_one_letter_code
_entity_poly.pdbx_strand_id
1 'polypeptide(L)'
;MARASTTSDTFNAVAEPRRREILSYLAGAERPVGEIVAALGLEQPSVSKHLRVLRDVGLVRMRCQGRQKLYRTNAEAIRPLHEWAGTFERYWQHQLLRVKELAEATVRQGSTDSNSPTPNPKEKR
;
A
#
# COMPACT_ATOMS: atom_id res chain seq x y z
N MET A 1 -7.47 -27.68 -14.23
CA MET A 1 -6.68 -26.84 -15.12
C MET A 1 -6.92 -25.37 -14.80
N ALA A 2 -5.85 -24.64 -14.60
CA ALA A 2 -5.96 -23.24 -14.26
C ALA A 2 -6.33 -22.42 -15.49
N ARG A 3 -7.30 -21.54 -15.38
CA ARG A 3 -7.62 -20.63 -16.47
C ARG A 3 -6.69 -19.40 -16.40
N ALA A 4 -6.56 -18.72 -17.51
CA ALA A 4 -5.77 -17.50 -17.53
C ALA A 4 -6.42 -16.45 -16.64
N SER A 5 -5.59 -15.69 -15.92
CA SER A 5 -6.07 -14.60 -15.06
C SER A 5 -6.55 -13.44 -15.93
N THR A 6 -7.60 -12.82 -15.49
CA THR A 6 -8.16 -11.64 -16.14
C THR A 6 -7.99 -10.43 -15.25
N THR A 7 -8.18 -9.24 -15.82
CA THR A 7 -8.18 -8.01 -15.04
C THR A 7 -9.22 -8.07 -13.93
N SER A 8 -10.40 -8.64 -14.23
CA SER A 8 -11.45 -8.80 -13.24
C SER A 8 -10.99 -9.64 -12.05
N ASP A 9 -10.24 -10.71 -12.31
CA ASP A 9 -9.70 -11.56 -11.24
C ASP A 9 -8.76 -10.78 -10.33
N THR A 10 -7.93 -9.92 -10.92
CA THR A 10 -7.01 -9.08 -10.17
C THR A 10 -7.77 -8.13 -9.24
N PHE A 11 -8.79 -7.45 -9.76
CA PHE A 11 -9.60 -6.55 -8.94
C PHE A 11 -10.33 -7.30 -7.82
N ASN A 12 -10.88 -8.46 -8.13
CA ASN A 12 -11.56 -9.28 -7.12
C ASN A 12 -10.60 -9.71 -6.01
N ALA A 13 -9.39 -10.12 -6.38
CA ALA A 13 -8.42 -10.57 -5.40
C ALA A 13 -8.01 -9.45 -4.45
N VAL A 14 -7.83 -8.22 -4.94
CA VAL A 14 -7.41 -7.11 -4.09
C VAL A 14 -8.57 -6.42 -3.38
N ALA A 15 -9.81 -6.85 -3.62
CA ALA A 15 -10.95 -6.30 -2.92
C ALA A 15 -10.94 -6.68 -1.43
N GLU A 16 -10.29 -7.77 -1.07
CA GLU A 16 -10.18 -8.23 0.30
C GLU A 16 -9.01 -7.54 1.00
N PRO A 17 -9.26 -6.79 2.11
CA PRO A 17 -8.19 -6.04 2.77
C PRO A 17 -7.00 -6.87 3.23
N ARG A 18 -7.24 -8.08 3.74
CA ARG A 18 -6.16 -8.93 4.21
C ARG A 18 -5.23 -9.34 3.07
N ARG A 19 -5.80 -9.56 1.89
CA ARG A 19 -4.98 -9.87 0.73
C ARG A 19 -4.12 -8.68 0.31
N ARG A 20 -4.63 -7.46 0.43
CA ARG A 20 -3.81 -6.27 0.18
C ARG A 20 -2.66 -6.14 1.16
N GLU A 21 -2.91 -6.46 2.43
CA GLU A 21 -1.84 -6.44 3.44
C GLU A 21 -0.74 -7.44 3.11
N ILE A 22 -1.14 -8.65 2.69
CA ILE A 22 -0.19 -9.68 2.30
C ILE A 22 0.62 -9.22 1.09
N LEU A 23 -0.05 -8.70 0.07
CA LEU A 23 0.64 -8.21 -1.13
C LEU A 23 1.65 -7.11 -0.82
N SER A 24 1.30 -6.19 0.05
CA SER A 24 2.20 -5.11 0.45
C SER A 24 3.40 -5.65 1.21
N TYR A 25 3.18 -6.60 2.11
CA TYR A 25 4.25 -7.21 2.88
C TYR A 25 5.21 -7.99 2.00
N LEU A 26 4.69 -8.66 0.97
CA LEU A 26 5.49 -9.48 0.05
C LEU A 26 6.09 -8.68 -1.12
N ALA A 27 5.85 -7.39 -1.18
CA ALA A 27 6.33 -6.58 -2.31
C ALA A 27 7.85 -6.43 -2.31
N GLY A 28 8.45 -6.36 -1.13
CA GLY A 28 9.87 -6.06 -1.02
C GLY A 28 10.79 -7.27 -0.96
N ALA A 29 10.29 -8.44 -0.55
CA ALA A 29 11.14 -9.61 -0.39
C ALA A 29 10.31 -10.87 -0.28
N GLU A 30 10.95 -11.99 -0.65
CA GLU A 30 10.34 -13.30 -0.45
C GLU A 30 10.23 -13.62 1.04
N ARG A 31 9.10 -14.22 1.43
CA ARG A 31 8.87 -14.58 2.83
C ARG A 31 8.18 -15.92 2.92
N PRO A 32 8.54 -16.75 3.92
CA PRO A 32 7.77 -17.96 4.20
C PRO A 32 6.48 -17.61 4.93
N VAL A 33 5.52 -18.53 4.90
CA VAL A 33 4.20 -18.28 5.47
C VAL A 33 4.26 -17.92 6.96
N GLY A 34 5.19 -18.50 7.70
CA GLY A 34 5.33 -18.21 9.13
C GLY A 34 5.66 -16.76 9.41
N GLU A 35 6.49 -16.14 8.57
CA GLU A 35 6.82 -14.72 8.73
C GLU A 35 5.63 -13.84 8.41
N ILE A 36 4.83 -14.22 7.42
CA ILE A 36 3.62 -13.47 7.06
C ILE A 36 2.64 -13.49 8.25
N VAL A 37 2.45 -14.68 8.81
CA VAL A 37 1.57 -14.87 9.98
C VAL A 37 2.02 -13.97 11.13
N ALA A 38 3.32 -14.00 11.43
CA ALA A 38 3.86 -13.22 12.54
C ALA A 38 3.75 -11.72 12.29
N ALA A 39 4.07 -11.29 11.07
CA ALA A 39 4.09 -9.87 10.73
C ALA A 39 2.70 -9.25 10.72
N LEU A 40 1.71 -9.99 10.24
CA LEU A 40 0.37 -9.44 10.06
C LEU A 40 -0.59 -9.81 11.18
N GLY A 41 -0.15 -10.66 12.10
CA GLY A 41 -1.00 -11.05 13.23
C GLY A 41 -2.22 -11.84 12.81
N LEU A 42 -2.12 -12.62 11.73
CA LEU A 42 -3.21 -13.43 11.22
C LEU A 42 -2.95 -14.90 11.54
N GLU A 43 -4.02 -15.70 11.48
CA GLU A 43 -3.88 -17.13 11.67
C GLU A 43 -3.35 -17.78 10.40
N GLN A 44 -2.56 -18.85 10.55
CA GLN A 44 -1.94 -19.52 9.42
C GLN A 44 -2.95 -20.04 8.40
N PRO A 45 -4.07 -20.69 8.80
CA PRO A 45 -5.04 -21.15 7.81
C PRO A 45 -5.61 -20.02 6.97
N SER A 46 -5.82 -18.85 7.58
CA SER A 46 -6.32 -17.68 6.87
C SER A 46 -5.29 -17.18 5.85
N VAL A 47 -4.03 -17.06 6.27
CA VAL A 47 -2.95 -16.64 5.38
C VAL A 47 -2.78 -17.61 4.23
N SER A 48 -2.78 -18.90 4.53
CA SER A 48 -2.64 -19.93 3.49
C SER A 48 -3.76 -19.85 2.46
N LYS A 49 -4.98 -19.62 2.90
CA LYS A 49 -6.13 -19.48 2.01
C LYS A 49 -5.99 -18.26 1.12
N HIS A 50 -5.59 -17.14 1.69
CA HIS A 50 -5.38 -15.91 0.92
C HIS A 50 -4.24 -16.05 -0.08
N LEU A 51 -3.15 -16.69 0.33
CA LEU A 51 -2.02 -16.94 -0.57
C LEU A 51 -2.45 -17.81 -1.75
N ARG A 52 -3.31 -18.79 -1.50
CA ARG A 52 -3.81 -19.64 -2.57
C ARG A 52 -4.59 -18.83 -3.60
N VAL A 53 -5.50 -17.98 -3.13
CA VAL A 53 -6.27 -17.11 -4.02
C VAL A 53 -5.34 -16.21 -4.82
N LEU A 54 -4.37 -15.59 -4.14
CA LEU A 54 -3.43 -14.68 -4.79
C LEU A 54 -2.56 -15.39 -5.83
N ARG A 55 -2.14 -16.62 -5.53
CA ARG A 55 -1.37 -17.41 -6.49
C ARG A 55 -2.22 -17.81 -7.69
N ASP A 56 -3.46 -18.19 -7.46
CA ASP A 56 -4.36 -18.62 -8.54
C ASP A 56 -4.58 -17.51 -9.56
N VAL A 57 -4.61 -16.27 -9.12
CA VAL A 57 -4.76 -15.14 -10.04
C VAL A 57 -3.43 -14.54 -10.49
N GLY A 58 -2.32 -15.10 -10.04
CA GLY A 58 -1.00 -14.68 -10.51
C GLY A 58 -0.41 -13.48 -9.81
N LEU A 59 -1.01 -13.01 -8.72
CA LEU A 59 -0.52 -11.83 -7.97
C LEU A 59 0.63 -12.17 -7.04
N VAL A 60 0.77 -13.43 -6.67
CA VAL A 60 1.84 -13.92 -5.81
C VAL A 60 2.51 -15.10 -6.49
N ARG A 61 3.82 -15.13 -6.43
CA ARG A 61 4.64 -16.25 -6.90
C ARG A 61 5.19 -16.99 -5.69
N MET A 62 5.39 -18.27 -5.86
CA MET A 62 5.95 -19.13 -4.83
C MET A 62 7.09 -19.94 -5.42
N ARG A 63 8.17 -20.09 -4.67
CA ARG A 63 9.23 -21.03 -4.99
C ARG A 63 9.60 -21.81 -3.76
N CYS A 64 10.15 -22.99 -3.99
CA CYS A 64 10.63 -23.82 -2.89
C CYS A 64 12.12 -23.60 -2.71
N GLN A 65 12.54 -23.46 -1.47
CA GLN A 65 13.95 -23.43 -1.10
C GLN A 65 14.14 -24.46 0.01
N GLY A 66 14.68 -25.61 -0.35
CA GLY A 66 14.71 -26.74 0.57
C GLY A 66 13.30 -27.16 0.91
N ARG A 67 12.97 -27.18 2.20
CA ARG A 67 11.63 -27.55 2.66
C ARG A 67 10.71 -26.36 2.83
N GLN A 68 11.24 -25.15 2.63
CA GLN A 68 10.45 -23.94 2.76
C GLN A 68 9.83 -23.51 1.44
N LYS A 69 8.62 -22.98 1.56
CA LYS A 69 7.96 -22.32 0.45
C LYS A 69 8.07 -20.82 0.69
N LEU A 70 8.60 -20.11 -0.29
CA LEU A 70 8.79 -18.66 -0.21
C LEU A 70 7.83 -17.98 -1.16
N TYR A 71 7.19 -16.94 -0.69
CA TYR A 71 6.18 -16.20 -1.44
C TYR A 71 6.64 -14.78 -1.70
N ARG A 72 6.31 -14.28 -2.86
CA ARG A 72 6.63 -12.91 -3.26
C ARG A 72 5.54 -12.35 -4.15
N THR A 73 5.25 -11.08 -4.01
CA THR A 73 4.29 -10.39 -4.87
C THR A 73 4.85 -10.28 -6.29
N ASN A 74 4.01 -10.60 -7.27
CA ASN A 74 4.30 -10.40 -8.67
C ASN A 74 3.79 -9.01 -9.07
N ALA A 75 4.68 -8.02 -9.01
CA ALA A 75 4.31 -6.62 -9.22
C ALA A 75 3.72 -6.37 -10.62
N GLU A 76 4.19 -7.14 -11.62
CA GLU A 76 3.66 -6.98 -12.98
C GLU A 76 2.17 -7.28 -13.06
N ALA A 77 1.70 -8.24 -12.27
CA ALA A 77 0.30 -8.61 -12.27
C ALA A 77 -0.60 -7.55 -11.64
N ILE A 78 -0.01 -6.59 -10.91
CA ILE A 78 -0.75 -5.49 -10.30
C ILE A 78 -0.92 -4.33 -11.29
N ARG A 79 -0.19 -4.35 -12.39
CA ARG A 79 -0.22 -3.26 -13.37
C ARG A 79 -1.63 -2.83 -13.80
N PRO A 80 -2.60 -3.74 -14.05
CA PRO A 80 -3.94 -3.29 -14.42
C PRO A 80 -4.60 -2.38 -13.39
N LEU A 81 -4.31 -2.61 -12.11
CA LEU A 81 -4.81 -1.74 -11.04
C LEU A 81 -4.20 -0.35 -11.13
N HIS A 82 -2.89 -0.32 -11.35
CA HIS A 82 -2.16 0.94 -11.51
C HIS A 82 -2.68 1.72 -12.72
N GLU A 83 -2.87 1.04 -13.83
CA GLU A 83 -3.36 1.67 -15.05
C GLU A 83 -4.77 2.25 -14.86
N TRP A 84 -5.64 1.47 -14.22
CA TRP A 84 -6.98 1.95 -13.93
C TRP A 84 -6.94 3.16 -13.00
N ALA A 85 -6.19 3.08 -11.92
CA ALA A 85 -6.05 4.18 -10.98
C ALA A 85 -5.46 5.42 -11.66
N GLY A 86 -4.57 5.20 -12.63
CA GLY A 86 -3.96 6.28 -13.40
C GLY A 86 -4.95 7.13 -14.18
N THR A 87 -6.12 6.56 -14.52
CA THR A 87 -7.14 7.34 -15.22
C THR A 87 -7.67 8.50 -14.38
N PHE A 88 -7.46 8.43 -13.07
CA PHE A 88 -7.88 9.46 -12.13
C PHE A 88 -6.73 10.36 -11.71
N GLU A 89 -5.55 10.16 -12.27
CA GLU A 89 -4.35 10.85 -11.83
C GLU A 89 -4.47 12.36 -11.87
N ARG A 90 -5.03 12.89 -12.94
CA ARG A 90 -5.19 14.35 -13.05
C ARG A 90 -6.11 14.91 -11.95
N TYR A 91 -7.09 14.13 -11.51
CA TYR A 91 -7.95 14.53 -10.40
C TYR A 91 -7.17 14.55 -9.10
N TRP A 92 -6.35 13.53 -8.88
CA TRP A 92 -5.52 13.44 -7.69
C TRP A 92 -4.47 14.54 -7.67
N GLN A 93 -3.84 14.80 -8.81
CA GLN A 93 -2.84 15.86 -8.92
C GLN A 93 -3.44 17.21 -8.60
N HIS A 94 -4.64 17.48 -9.10
CA HIS A 94 -5.32 18.72 -8.79
C HIS A 94 -5.58 18.84 -7.28
N GLN A 95 -6.07 17.78 -6.67
CA GLN A 95 -6.32 17.78 -5.23
C GLN A 95 -5.03 17.91 -4.43
N LEU A 96 -3.99 17.23 -4.86
CA LEU A 96 -2.69 17.31 -4.20
C LEU A 96 -2.11 18.71 -4.30
N LEU A 97 -2.25 19.36 -5.44
CA LEU A 97 -1.80 20.74 -5.60
C LEU A 97 -2.54 21.68 -4.65
N ARG A 98 -3.85 21.48 -4.51
CA ARG A 98 -4.63 22.28 -3.59
C ARG A 98 -4.19 22.07 -2.14
N VAL A 99 -3.97 20.82 -1.76
CA VAL A 99 -3.46 20.48 -0.43
C VAL A 99 -2.09 21.11 -0.21
N LYS A 100 -1.21 21.02 -1.22
CA LYS A 100 0.12 21.61 -1.16
C LYS A 100 0.03 23.13 -0.98
N GLU A 101 -0.82 23.78 -1.75
CA GLU A 101 -1.00 25.23 -1.65
C GLU A 101 -1.50 25.64 -0.29
N LEU A 102 -2.44 24.88 0.26
CA LEU A 102 -2.95 25.16 1.60
C LEU A 102 -1.87 24.95 2.66
N ALA A 103 -1.09 23.89 2.52
CA ALA A 103 0.01 23.62 3.45
C ALA A 103 1.06 24.71 3.40
N GLU A 104 1.41 25.17 2.18
CA GLU A 104 2.39 26.24 2.00
C GLU A 104 1.87 27.57 2.58
N ALA A 105 0.59 27.83 2.37
CA ALA A 105 -0.03 29.02 2.94
C ALA A 105 0.01 28.98 4.47
N THR A 106 -0.27 27.81 5.04
CA THR A 106 -0.22 27.63 6.49
C THR A 106 1.19 27.83 7.03
N VAL A 107 2.18 27.28 6.32
CA VAL A 107 3.58 27.44 6.71
C VAL A 107 3.99 28.91 6.64
N ARG A 108 3.60 29.62 5.57
CA ARG A 108 3.89 31.03 5.45
C ARG A 108 3.27 31.84 6.57
N GLN A 109 2.04 31.54 6.92
CA GLN A 109 1.38 32.19 8.05
C GLN A 109 2.07 31.86 9.37
N GLY A 110 2.46 30.60 9.52
CA GLY A 110 3.19 30.17 10.70
C GLY A 110 4.53 30.89 10.83
N SER A 111 5.23 31.05 9.71
CA SER A 111 6.50 31.78 9.70
C SER A 111 6.30 33.25 10.03
N THR A 112 5.25 33.85 9.50
CA THR A 112 4.91 35.23 9.81
C THR A 112 4.61 35.38 11.29
N ASP A 113 3.84 34.46 11.83
CA ASP A 113 3.52 34.46 13.24
C ASP A 113 4.76 34.27 14.10
N SER A 114 5.66 33.41 13.65
CA SER A 114 6.92 33.18 14.36
C SER A 114 7.80 34.42 14.36
N ASN A 115 7.76 35.17 13.28
CA ASN A 115 8.54 36.39 13.15
C ASN A 115 7.87 37.59 13.79
N SER A 116 6.59 37.48 14.09
CA SER A 116 5.93 38.54 14.83
C SER A 116 6.63 38.69 16.16
N PRO A 117 6.97 39.90 16.53
CA PRO A 117 7.52 40.06 17.87
C PRO A 117 6.48 39.58 18.86
N THR A 118 6.76 38.47 19.47
CA THR A 118 5.92 38.03 20.54
C THR A 118 5.94 39.10 21.59
N PRO A 119 4.80 39.49 22.11
CA PRO A 119 4.81 40.47 23.16
C PRO A 119 5.68 39.95 24.30
N ASN A 120 6.65 40.71 24.62
CA ASN A 120 7.51 40.36 25.72
C ASN A 120 6.62 40.22 26.95
N PRO A 121 6.69 39.12 27.63
CA PRO A 121 5.87 38.98 28.85
C PRO A 121 6.09 40.11 29.84
N LYS A 122 7.27 40.64 29.84
CA LYS A 122 7.57 41.76 30.71
C LYS A 122 6.85 43.03 30.32
N GLU A 123 6.59 43.16 29.02
CA GLU A 123 5.88 44.34 28.54
C GLU A 123 4.40 44.29 28.86
N LYS A 124 3.89 43.13 29.14
CA LYS A 124 2.47 42.97 29.47
C LYS A 124 2.14 43.30 30.88
N ARG A 125 3.10 43.65 31.67
CA ARG A 125 2.86 43.97 33.05
C ARG A 125 2.88 45.45 33.30
#